data_1034b835be928c8b33180e84bbbbd2a1
#
_entry.id   1034b835be928c8b33180e84bbbbd2a1
#
_cell.length_a   1.000
_cell.length_b   1.000
_cell.length_c   1.000
_cell.angle_alpha   90.00
_cell.angle_beta   90.00
_cell.angle_gamma   90.00
#
_symmetry.space_group_name_H-M   'P 1'
#
loop_
_entity.id
_entity.type
_entity.pdbx_description
1 polymer ?
#
loop_
_entity_poly.entity_id
_entity_poly.type
_entity_poly.pdbx_seq_one_letter_code
_entity_poly.pdbx_strand_id
1 'polypeptide(L)'
;MKILVADDSRVMRQIVIRTLRQAGYDDHEIVEAEDGADALAKVSSESPDLVLSDWNMPNMTGIELLRALRGAGNGIEFGFVTSEGSDDMQEVAQNAGARFVIVKPFTPEAFEAALAPVLG
;
A
#
# COMPACT_ATOMS: atom_id res chain seq x y z
N MET A 1 -13.14 6.13 5.09
CA MET A 1 -11.79 6.41 4.57
C MET A 1 -11.61 5.86 3.18
N LYS A 2 -10.63 6.35 2.47
CA LYS A 2 -10.32 5.89 1.11
C LYS A 2 -8.94 5.23 1.12
N ILE A 3 -8.86 4.00 0.62
CA ILE A 3 -7.63 3.21 0.57
C ILE A 3 -7.26 2.98 -0.90
N LEU A 4 -6.04 3.36 -1.28
CA LEU A 4 -5.51 3.10 -2.62
C LEU A 4 -4.70 1.81 -2.59
N VAL A 5 -5.05 0.86 -3.44
CA VAL A 5 -4.34 -0.42 -3.59
C VAL A 5 -3.61 -0.41 -4.93
N ALA A 6 -2.29 -0.43 -4.88
CA ALA A 6 -1.42 -0.40 -6.06
C ALA A 6 -0.68 -1.73 -6.22
N ASP A 7 -0.93 -2.40 -7.33
CA ASP A 7 -0.29 -3.66 -7.72
C ASP A 7 -0.52 -3.85 -9.22
N ASP A 8 0.48 -4.31 -9.95
CA ASP A 8 0.35 -4.54 -11.39
C ASP A 8 -0.51 -5.77 -11.73
N SER A 9 -0.75 -6.64 -10.75
CA SER A 9 -1.61 -7.81 -10.91
C SER A 9 -3.03 -7.48 -10.46
N ARG A 10 -3.97 -7.51 -11.39
CA ARG A 10 -5.39 -7.33 -11.07
C ARG A 10 -5.88 -8.38 -10.07
N VAL A 11 -5.44 -9.62 -10.23
CA VAL A 11 -5.81 -10.72 -9.34
C VAL A 11 -5.32 -10.43 -7.93
N MET A 12 -4.09 -9.93 -7.78
CA MET A 12 -3.55 -9.56 -6.47
C MET A 12 -4.32 -8.40 -5.84
N ARG A 13 -4.69 -7.39 -6.64
CA ARG A 13 -5.51 -6.29 -6.11
C ARG A 13 -6.83 -6.82 -5.54
N GLN A 14 -7.47 -7.75 -6.23
CA GLN A 14 -8.72 -8.35 -5.75
C GLN A 14 -8.51 -9.16 -4.47
N ILE A 15 -7.40 -9.87 -4.36
CA ILE A 15 -7.05 -10.63 -3.14
C ILE A 15 -6.83 -9.66 -1.96
N VAL A 16 -6.10 -8.58 -2.17
CA VAL A 16 -5.87 -7.56 -1.14
C VAL A 16 -7.20 -6.95 -0.69
N ILE A 17 -8.06 -6.57 -1.63
CA ILE A 17 -9.36 -5.97 -1.32
C ILE A 17 -10.22 -6.94 -0.53
N ARG A 18 -10.27 -8.21 -0.93
CA ARG A 18 -11.02 -9.24 -0.20
C ARG A 18 -10.49 -9.41 1.22
N THR A 19 -9.16 -9.43 1.37
CA THR A 19 -8.53 -9.58 2.68
C THR A 19 -8.83 -8.39 3.58
N LEU A 20 -8.83 -7.17 3.03
CA LEU A 20 -9.25 -5.98 3.76
C LEU A 20 -10.68 -6.10 4.28
N ARG A 21 -11.59 -6.58 3.44
CA ARG A 21 -12.99 -6.79 3.85
C ARG A 21 -13.09 -7.82 4.97
N GLN A 22 -12.36 -8.92 4.85
CA GLN A 22 -12.32 -9.98 5.88
C GLN A 22 -11.71 -9.49 7.19
N ALA A 23 -10.81 -8.51 7.12
CA ALA A 23 -10.19 -7.91 8.29
C ALA A 23 -11.07 -6.85 8.97
N GLY A 24 -12.25 -6.55 8.40
CA GLY A 24 -13.18 -5.59 8.99
C GLY A 24 -13.14 -4.19 8.37
N TYR A 25 -12.44 -4.01 7.25
CA TYR A 25 -12.33 -2.72 6.56
C TYR A 25 -13.23 -2.67 5.31
N ASP A 26 -14.39 -3.31 5.36
CA ASP A 26 -15.32 -3.42 4.25
C ASP A 26 -16.15 -2.18 4.00
N ASP A 27 -16.20 -1.26 4.95
CA ASP A 27 -16.89 0.02 4.83
C ASP A 27 -16.02 1.16 4.27
N HIS A 28 -14.77 0.86 3.94
CA HIS A 28 -13.86 1.83 3.33
C HIS A 28 -13.96 1.81 1.80
N GLU A 29 -13.83 2.99 1.20
CA GLU A 29 -13.77 3.10 -0.26
C GLU A 29 -12.40 2.64 -0.75
N ILE A 30 -12.37 1.81 -1.80
CA ILE A 30 -11.13 1.29 -2.38
C ILE A 30 -10.94 1.88 -3.78
N VAL A 31 -9.74 2.42 -4.02
CA VAL A 31 -9.28 2.86 -5.33
C VAL A 31 -8.13 1.95 -5.75
N GLU A 32 -8.11 1.54 -7.02
CA GLU A 32 -7.06 0.65 -7.54
C GLU A 32 -6.12 1.40 -8.46
N ALA A 33 -4.83 1.03 -8.43
CA ALA A 33 -3.81 1.51 -9.35
C ALA A 33 -3.00 0.31 -9.87
N GLU A 34 -2.64 0.35 -11.15
CA GLU A 34 -1.96 -0.77 -11.81
C GLU A 34 -0.42 -0.66 -11.77
N ASP A 35 0.12 0.49 -11.41
CA ASP A 35 1.56 0.72 -11.26
C ASP A 35 1.81 1.94 -10.39
N GLY A 36 3.09 2.25 -10.15
CA GLY A 36 3.45 3.38 -9.31
C GLY A 36 3.11 4.74 -9.92
N ALA A 37 3.21 4.88 -11.24
CA ALA A 37 2.87 6.13 -11.91
C ALA A 37 1.36 6.41 -11.85
N ASP A 38 0.54 5.37 -12.06
CA ASP A 38 -0.91 5.46 -11.93
C ASP A 38 -1.29 5.78 -10.47
N ALA A 39 -0.63 5.13 -9.51
CA ALA A 39 -0.85 5.39 -8.09
C ALA A 39 -0.51 6.83 -7.72
N LEU A 40 0.60 7.36 -8.21
CA LEU A 40 1.00 8.75 -7.95
C LEU A 40 -0.06 9.73 -8.45
N ALA A 41 -0.57 9.50 -9.67
CA ALA A 41 -1.64 10.32 -10.24
C ALA A 41 -2.92 10.24 -9.39
N LYS A 42 -3.28 9.05 -8.92
CA LYS A 42 -4.49 8.83 -8.13
C LYS A 42 -4.38 9.35 -6.70
N VAL A 43 -3.18 9.38 -6.11
CA VAL A 43 -3.00 10.07 -4.83
C VAL A 43 -3.37 11.53 -4.97
N SER A 44 -2.97 12.17 -6.06
CA SER A 44 -3.30 13.57 -6.32
C SER A 44 -4.80 13.78 -6.59
N SER A 45 -5.40 12.94 -7.44
CA SER A 45 -6.79 13.14 -7.90
C SER A 45 -7.84 12.62 -6.92
N GLU A 46 -7.53 11.56 -6.16
CA GLU A 46 -8.50 10.90 -5.28
C GLU A 46 -8.31 11.22 -3.81
N SER A 47 -7.15 11.77 -3.43
CA SER A 47 -6.79 12.11 -2.04
C SER A 47 -7.08 10.96 -1.06
N PRO A 48 -6.51 9.77 -1.28
CA PRO A 48 -6.73 8.65 -0.35
C PRO A 48 -6.11 8.91 1.03
N ASP A 49 -6.56 8.16 2.01
CA ASP A 49 -6.06 8.26 3.38
C ASP A 49 -4.91 7.29 3.64
N LEU A 50 -4.84 6.21 2.87
CA LEU A 50 -3.82 5.16 2.99
C LEU A 50 -3.48 4.61 1.62
N VAL A 51 -2.19 4.36 1.38
CA VAL A 51 -1.71 3.64 0.20
C VAL A 51 -1.17 2.28 0.63
N LEU A 52 -1.68 1.22 0.01
CA LEU A 52 -1.13 -0.13 0.11
C LEU A 52 -0.52 -0.46 -1.25
N SER A 53 0.79 -0.64 -1.31
CA SER A 53 1.50 -0.79 -2.57
C SER A 53 2.38 -2.03 -2.59
N ASP A 54 2.38 -2.74 -3.72
CA ASP A 54 3.43 -3.71 -4.00
C ASP A 54 4.76 -2.98 -4.19
N TRP A 55 5.87 -3.68 -4.03
CA TRP A 55 7.21 -3.13 -4.26
C TRP A 55 7.57 -3.14 -5.74
N ASN A 56 7.39 -4.29 -6.39
CA ASN A 56 7.78 -4.48 -7.79
C ASN A 56 6.60 -4.19 -8.72
N MET A 57 6.66 -3.06 -9.41
CA MET A 57 5.66 -2.64 -10.38
C MET A 57 6.37 -2.01 -11.58
N PRO A 58 5.79 -2.12 -12.80
CA PRO A 58 6.37 -1.45 -13.97
C PRO A 58 6.22 0.07 -13.87
N ASN A 59 6.97 0.79 -14.68
CA ASN A 59 6.97 2.25 -14.81
C ASN A 59 7.51 2.97 -13.59
N MET A 60 7.01 2.64 -12.40
CA MET A 60 7.47 3.19 -11.13
C MET A 60 7.27 2.13 -10.07
N THR A 61 8.32 1.79 -9.33
CA THR A 61 8.24 0.82 -8.23
C THR A 61 7.55 1.43 -7.01
N GLY A 62 7.15 0.57 -6.05
CA GLY A 62 6.52 1.04 -4.81
C GLY A 62 7.43 1.95 -3.99
N ILE A 63 8.73 1.64 -3.92
CA ILE A 63 9.67 2.50 -3.18
C ILE A 63 9.89 3.84 -3.89
N GLU A 64 9.92 3.86 -5.22
CA GLU A 64 10.00 5.09 -5.99
C GLU A 64 8.75 5.95 -5.77
N LEU A 65 7.58 5.32 -5.75
CA LEU A 65 6.31 5.99 -5.45
C LEU A 65 6.36 6.66 -4.07
N LEU A 66 6.78 5.91 -3.04
CA LEU A 66 6.87 6.43 -1.68
C LEU A 66 7.84 7.61 -1.61
N ARG A 67 9.01 7.49 -2.22
CA ARG A 67 10.00 8.57 -2.24
C ARG A 67 9.48 9.80 -2.98
N ALA A 68 8.75 9.62 -4.07
CA ALA A 68 8.14 10.72 -4.81
C ALA A 68 7.11 11.45 -3.95
N LEU A 69 6.27 10.73 -3.21
CA LEU A 69 5.28 11.31 -2.32
C LEU A 69 5.94 12.11 -1.19
N ARG A 70 6.94 11.52 -0.54
CA ARG A 70 7.66 12.19 0.56
C ARG A 70 8.44 13.39 0.07
N GLY A 71 9.06 13.29 -1.11
CA GLY A 71 9.78 14.40 -1.73
C GLY A 71 8.87 15.57 -2.12
N ALA A 72 7.61 15.31 -2.39
CA ALA A 72 6.60 16.34 -2.65
C ALA A 72 5.97 16.90 -1.37
N GLY A 73 6.44 16.49 -0.19
CA GLY A 73 5.88 16.92 1.08
C GLY A 73 4.59 16.21 1.47
N ASN A 74 4.21 15.14 0.75
CA ASN A 74 3.00 14.40 1.06
C ASN A 74 3.30 13.31 2.08
N GLY A 75 2.74 13.45 3.29
CA GLY A 75 2.91 12.53 4.40
C GLY A 75 1.83 11.45 4.51
N ILE A 76 1.16 11.12 3.42
CA ILE A 76 0.10 10.11 3.40
C ILE A 76 0.58 8.80 4.03
N GLU A 77 -0.31 8.14 4.79
CA GLU A 77 -0.01 6.83 5.37
C GLU A 77 0.25 5.82 4.26
N PHE A 78 1.35 5.07 4.38
CA PHE A 78 1.83 4.19 3.33
C PHE A 78 2.31 2.87 3.92
N GLY A 79 1.88 1.75 3.35
CA GLY A 79 2.35 0.43 3.70
C GLY A 79 2.62 -0.40 2.46
N PHE A 80 3.59 -1.31 2.56
CA PHE A 80 3.88 -2.24 1.48
C PHE A 80 3.16 -3.57 1.69
N VAL A 81 2.71 -4.15 0.58
CA VAL A 81 2.19 -5.52 0.51
C VAL A 81 2.96 -6.22 -0.60
N THR A 82 3.95 -7.04 -0.23
CA THR A 82 4.92 -7.57 -1.19
C THR A 82 5.28 -9.03 -0.90
N SER A 83 5.76 -9.73 -1.92
CA SER A 83 6.29 -11.09 -1.77
C SER A 83 7.72 -11.12 -1.22
N GLU A 84 8.38 -9.96 -1.17
CA GLU A 84 9.74 -9.83 -0.66
C GLU A 84 9.71 -9.04 0.65
N GLY A 85 10.16 -9.67 1.74
CA GLY A 85 10.15 -9.06 3.06
C GLY A 85 11.47 -9.22 3.80
N SER A 86 12.61 -9.11 3.10
CA SER A 86 13.91 -9.17 3.74
C SER A 86 14.07 -8.03 4.76
N ASP A 87 14.95 -8.25 5.75
CA ASP A 87 15.23 -7.23 6.75
C ASP A 87 15.75 -5.93 6.11
N ASP A 88 16.58 -6.06 5.07
CA ASP A 88 17.10 -4.91 4.33
C ASP A 88 15.99 -4.11 3.66
N MET A 89 15.03 -4.79 3.04
CA MET A 89 13.89 -4.13 2.40
C MET A 89 12.98 -3.44 3.43
N GLN A 90 12.76 -4.08 4.57
CA GLN A 90 11.96 -3.48 5.64
C GLN A 90 12.63 -2.22 6.18
N GLU A 91 13.95 -2.23 6.33
CA GLU A 91 14.71 -1.06 6.77
C GLU A 91 14.62 0.07 5.74
N VAL A 92 14.79 -0.23 4.45
CA VAL A 92 14.66 0.76 3.37
C VAL A 92 13.24 1.36 3.36
N ALA A 93 12.22 0.54 3.51
CA ALA A 93 10.83 0.97 3.55
C ALA A 93 10.58 1.91 4.72
N GLN A 94 11.02 1.52 5.91
CA GLN A 94 10.85 2.31 7.13
C GLN A 94 11.57 3.65 7.02
N ASN A 95 12.81 3.65 6.53
CA ASN A 95 13.59 4.88 6.36
C ASN A 95 12.98 5.83 5.34
N ALA A 96 12.26 5.30 4.35
CA ALA A 96 11.55 6.09 3.35
C ALA A 96 10.20 6.59 3.86
N GLY A 97 9.73 6.14 5.01
CA GLY A 97 8.51 6.61 5.64
C GLY A 97 7.31 5.68 5.55
N ALA A 98 7.51 4.39 5.22
CA ALA A 98 6.44 3.41 5.28
C ALA A 98 6.14 3.03 6.72
N ARG A 99 4.85 2.79 7.02
CA ARG A 99 4.41 2.41 8.36
C ARG A 99 4.58 0.91 8.61
N PHE A 100 4.48 0.09 7.56
CA PHE A 100 4.57 -1.38 7.69
C PHE A 100 4.92 -2.04 6.36
N VAL A 101 5.33 -3.30 6.45
CA VAL A 101 5.51 -4.19 5.31
C VAL A 101 4.76 -5.48 5.61
N ILE A 102 3.77 -5.80 4.79
CA ILE A 102 3.03 -7.06 4.87
C ILE A 102 3.59 -7.99 3.80
N VAL A 103 4.00 -9.19 4.19
CA VAL A 103 4.63 -10.16 3.29
C VAL A 103 3.60 -11.18 2.81
N LYS A 104 3.58 -11.44 1.51
CA LYS A 104 2.73 -12.47 0.89
C LYS A 104 3.34 -13.86 1.14
N PRO A 105 2.55 -14.89 1.39
CA PRO A 105 1.10 -14.88 1.60
C PRO A 105 0.74 -14.27 2.95
N PHE A 106 -0.40 -13.63 3.01
CA PHE A 106 -0.87 -12.92 4.21
C PHE A 106 -2.25 -13.40 4.63
N THR A 107 -2.65 -13.02 5.85
CA THR A 107 -3.95 -13.35 6.42
C THR A 107 -4.72 -12.07 6.75
N PRO A 108 -6.06 -12.16 6.96
CA PRO A 108 -6.81 -10.99 7.46
C PRO A 108 -6.26 -10.46 8.78
N GLU A 109 -5.78 -11.34 9.66
CA GLU A 109 -5.18 -10.97 10.95
C GLU A 109 -3.92 -10.14 10.78
N ALA A 110 -3.10 -10.45 9.75
CA ALA A 110 -1.90 -9.67 9.44
C ALA A 110 -2.28 -8.25 9.01
N PHE A 111 -3.34 -8.10 8.20
CA PHE A 111 -3.84 -6.77 7.81
C PHE A 111 -4.37 -6.01 9.01
N GLU A 112 -5.17 -6.66 9.84
CA GLU A 112 -5.73 -6.03 11.04
C GLU A 112 -4.61 -5.53 11.96
N ALA A 113 -3.59 -6.37 12.22
CA ALA A 113 -2.47 -5.99 13.07
C ALA A 113 -1.68 -4.79 12.50
N ALA A 114 -1.51 -4.74 11.19
CA ALA A 114 -0.77 -3.66 10.52
C ALA A 114 -1.59 -2.36 10.44
N LEU A 115 -2.88 -2.46 10.13
CA LEU A 115 -3.73 -1.30 9.87
C LEU A 115 -4.35 -0.68 11.12
N ALA A 116 -4.56 -1.45 12.18
CA ALA A 116 -5.19 -0.93 13.40
C ALA A 116 -4.47 0.31 13.97
N PRO A 117 -3.12 0.35 14.07
CA PRO A 117 -2.42 1.55 14.52
C PRO A 117 -2.56 2.75 13.58
N VAL A 118 -2.89 2.52 12.31
CA VAL A 118 -2.94 3.55 11.26
C VAL A 118 -4.36 4.07 11.06
N LEU A 119 -5.34 3.18 11.01
CA LEU A 119 -6.73 3.52 10.74
C LEU A 119 -7.60 3.54 12.01
N GLY A 120 -7.07 3.04 13.07
CA GLY A 120 -7.84 2.91 14.31
C GLY A 120 -8.76 1.73 14.28
#